data_27dcfaf6a37ea88d1ab07cbda243cd3a
#
_entry.id   27dcfaf6a37ea88d1ab07cbda243cd3a
#
_cell.length_a   1.000
_cell.length_b   1.000
_cell.length_c   1.000
_cell.angle_alpha   90.00
_cell.angle_beta   90.00
_cell.angle_gamma   90.00
#
_symmetry.space_group_name_H-M   'P 1'
#
loop_
_entity.id
_entity.type
_entity.pdbx_description
1 polymer ?
#
loop_
_entity_poly.entity_id
_entity_poly.type
_entity_poly.pdbx_seq_one_letter_code
_entity_poly.pdbx_strand_id
1 'polypeptide(L)'
;MTKTERKSRNEAIVRLAKRDIPVLKIAEAYGLSHQMVYNIINRAKDEELTRREMAKARKDATKNWIVRTIQQNKRTHIRLADVVRGICTQILRLYEGEDAIEMIDYLENAVSNVYVFDYCQNSTTVVNYCEAQKDFARKGV
;
A
#
# COMPACT_ATOMS: atom_id res chain seq x y z
N MET A 1 -18.95 -13.50 28.43
CA MET A 1 -17.80 -13.22 27.57
C MET A 1 -17.84 -11.77 27.12
N THR A 2 -16.78 -11.03 27.35
CA THR A 2 -16.68 -9.63 26.96
C THR A 2 -16.47 -9.51 25.42
N LYS A 3 -16.67 -8.31 24.90
CA LYS A 3 -16.42 -8.01 23.49
C LYS A 3 -14.97 -8.26 23.10
N THR A 4 -14.02 -7.90 23.98
CA THR A 4 -12.58 -8.10 23.77
C THR A 4 -12.23 -9.60 23.77
N GLU A 5 -12.77 -10.39 24.67
CA GLU A 5 -12.57 -11.84 24.72
C GLU A 5 -13.10 -12.52 23.46
N ARG A 6 -14.26 -12.08 22.98
CA ARG A 6 -14.87 -12.60 21.75
C ARG A 6 -14.01 -12.31 20.54
N LYS A 7 -13.48 -11.10 20.46
CA LYS A 7 -12.55 -10.68 19.38
C LYS A 7 -11.29 -11.54 19.40
N SER A 8 -10.66 -11.74 20.56
CA SER A 8 -9.45 -12.57 20.71
C SER A 8 -9.72 -14.02 20.31
N ARG A 9 -10.86 -14.58 20.72
CA ARG A 9 -11.29 -15.92 20.31
C ARG A 9 -11.42 -16.03 18.79
N ASN A 10 -12.10 -15.07 18.15
CA ASN A 10 -12.33 -15.09 16.71
C ASN A 10 -11.02 -14.97 15.93
N GLU A 11 -10.09 -14.14 16.38
CA GLU A 11 -8.75 -14.04 15.78
C GLU A 11 -7.97 -15.37 15.90
N ALA A 12 -8.07 -16.04 17.02
CA ALA A 12 -7.45 -17.36 17.21
C ALA A 12 -8.06 -18.42 16.28
N ILE A 13 -9.37 -18.41 16.10
CA ILE A 13 -10.07 -19.31 15.18
C ILE A 13 -9.60 -19.08 13.75
N VAL A 14 -9.49 -17.84 13.31
CA VAL A 14 -9.01 -17.50 11.97
C VAL A 14 -7.57 -17.97 11.76
N ARG A 15 -6.68 -17.80 12.76
CA ARG A 15 -5.32 -18.29 12.69
C ARG A 15 -5.24 -19.80 12.52
N LEU A 16 -6.06 -20.55 13.25
CA LEU A 16 -6.13 -22.00 13.13
C LEU A 16 -6.62 -22.42 11.74
N ALA A 17 -7.61 -21.74 11.20
CA ALA A 17 -8.10 -22.00 9.84
C ALA A 17 -7.03 -21.76 8.78
N LYS A 18 -6.20 -20.74 8.95
CA LYS A 18 -5.06 -20.45 8.04
C LYS A 18 -3.97 -21.53 8.10
N ARG A 19 -3.90 -22.29 9.18
CA ARG A 19 -2.99 -23.43 9.33
C ARG A 19 -3.59 -24.74 8.84
N ASP A 20 -4.69 -24.69 8.09
CA ASP A 20 -5.41 -25.83 7.53
C ASP A 20 -5.98 -26.82 8.60
N ILE A 21 -6.26 -26.31 9.78
CA ILE A 21 -6.92 -27.13 10.80
C ILE A 21 -8.40 -27.26 10.44
N PRO A 22 -8.95 -28.49 10.41
CA PRO A 22 -10.36 -28.71 10.02
C PRO A 22 -11.32 -27.96 10.92
N VAL A 23 -12.39 -27.42 10.31
CA VAL A 23 -13.44 -26.68 11.03
C VAL A 23 -14.04 -27.52 12.16
N LEU A 24 -14.22 -28.82 11.95
CA LEU A 24 -14.70 -29.74 12.97
C LEU A 24 -13.87 -29.67 14.26
N LYS A 25 -12.55 -29.72 14.13
CA LYS A 25 -11.63 -29.64 15.27
C LYS A 25 -11.65 -28.28 15.95
N ILE A 26 -11.75 -27.21 15.17
CA ILE A 26 -11.86 -25.85 15.71
C ILE A 26 -13.17 -25.69 16.51
N ALA A 27 -14.26 -26.16 15.96
CA ALA A 27 -15.58 -26.12 16.59
C ALA A 27 -15.58 -26.87 17.93
N GLU A 28 -15.00 -28.07 17.96
CA GLU A 28 -14.86 -28.87 19.20
C GLU A 28 -14.01 -28.16 20.24
N ALA A 29 -12.89 -27.59 19.83
CA ALA A 29 -11.96 -26.91 20.74
C ALA A 29 -12.59 -25.70 21.44
N TYR A 30 -13.46 -24.97 20.75
CA TYR A 30 -14.09 -23.75 21.27
C TYR A 30 -15.55 -23.95 21.70
N GLY A 31 -16.10 -25.15 21.58
CA GLY A 31 -17.47 -25.43 21.95
C GLY A 31 -18.50 -24.68 21.08
N LEU A 32 -18.20 -24.46 19.82
CA LEU A 32 -19.04 -23.74 18.85
C LEU A 32 -19.61 -24.69 17.80
N SER A 33 -20.69 -24.27 17.14
CA SER A 33 -21.23 -25.02 16.00
C SER A 33 -20.31 -24.80 14.76
N HIS A 34 -20.37 -25.74 13.82
CA HIS A 34 -19.66 -25.61 12.53
C HIS A 34 -20.07 -24.33 11.80
N GLN A 35 -21.37 -24.02 11.79
CA GLN A 35 -21.88 -22.85 11.10
C GLN A 35 -21.31 -21.56 11.69
N MET A 36 -21.19 -21.49 13.02
CA MET A 36 -20.63 -20.32 13.69
C MET A 36 -19.15 -20.13 13.34
N VAL A 37 -18.37 -21.22 13.30
CA VAL A 37 -16.96 -21.19 12.91
C VAL A 37 -16.82 -20.73 11.45
N TYR A 38 -17.63 -21.27 10.52
CA TYR A 38 -17.65 -20.82 9.14
C TYR A 38 -17.97 -19.33 9.01
N ASN A 39 -18.95 -18.84 9.76
CA ASN A 39 -19.33 -17.43 9.75
C ASN A 39 -18.19 -16.53 10.20
N ILE A 40 -17.45 -16.93 11.24
CA ILE A 40 -16.29 -16.20 11.75
C ILE A 40 -15.18 -16.13 10.68
N ILE A 41 -14.86 -17.26 10.05
CA ILE A 41 -13.84 -17.35 9.01
C ILE A 41 -14.22 -16.52 7.79
N ASN A 42 -15.46 -16.63 7.33
CA ASN A 42 -15.93 -15.91 6.15
C ASN A 42 -15.94 -14.40 6.37
N ARG A 43 -16.38 -13.94 7.55
CA ARG A 43 -16.34 -12.51 7.92
C ARG A 43 -14.93 -11.96 7.87
N ALA A 44 -13.94 -12.70 8.40
CA ALA A 44 -12.56 -12.29 8.37
C ALA A 44 -12.00 -12.20 6.95
N LYS A 45 -12.37 -13.12 6.07
CA LYS A 45 -11.99 -13.07 4.65
C LYS A 45 -12.58 -11.86 3.95
N ASP A 46 -13.84 -11.54 4.20
CA ASP A 46 -14.52 -10.39 3.62
C ASP A 46 -13.89 -9.07 4.10
N GLU A 47 -13.57 -8.96 5.38
CA GLU A 47 -12.89 -7.79 5.95
C GLU A 47 -11.50 -7.61 5.34
N GLU A 48 -10.74 -8.68 5.15
CA GLU A 48 -9.43 -8.63 4.52
C GLU A 48 -9.53 -8.21 3.06
N LEU A 49 -10.48 -8.73 2.31
CA LEU A 49 -10.73 -8.35 0.92
C LEU A 49 -11.09 -6.86 0.82
N THR A 50 -11.96 -6.37 1.69
CA THR A 50 -12.33 -4.95 1.75
C THR A 50 -11.12 -4.07 2.02
N ARG A 51 -10.25 -4.44 2.97
CA ARG A 51 -9.02 -3.69 3.25
C ARG A 51 -8.08 -3.65 2.05
N ARG A 52 -7.93 -4.75 1.32
CA ARG A 52 -7.11 -4.81 0.11
C ARG A 52 -7.66 -3.92 -0.99
N GLU A 53 -8.98 -3.93 -1.18
CA GLU A 53 -9.64 -3.08 -2.16
C GLU A 53 -9.47 -1.59 -1.82
N MET A 54 -9.61 -1.22 -0.56
CA MET A 54 -9.40 0.15 -0.09
C MET A 54 -7.95 0.59 -0.26
N ALA A 55 -6.99 -0.27 0.07
CA ALA A 55 -5.56 0.01 -0.12
C ALA A 55 -5.22 0.22 -1.59
N LYS A 56 -5.76 -0.62 -2.48
CA LYS A 56 -5.59 -0.48 -3.92
C LYS A 56 -6.19 0.83 -4.43
N ALA A 57 -7.40 1.16 -4.02
CA ALA A 57 -8.07 2.41 -4.40
C ALA A 57 -7.25 3.63 -3.96
N ARG A 58 -6.67 3.59 -2.76
CA ARG A 58 -5.80 4.65 -2.25
C ARG A 58 -4.54 4.82 -3.11
N LYS A 59 -3.90 3.72 -3.50
CA LYS A 59 -2.73 3.75 -4.38
C LYS A 59 -3.08 4.31 -5.76
N ASP A 60 -4.21 3.89 -6.32
CA ASP A 60 -4.68 4.37 -7.62
C ASP A 60 -4.97 5.88 -7.57
N ALA A 61 -5.58 6.37 -6.50
CA ALA A 61 -5.81 7.80 -6.29
C ALA A 61 -4.49 8.57 -6.21
N THR A 62 -3.49 8.04 -5.52
CA THR A 62 -2.15 8.64 -5.43
C THR A 62 -1.47 8.69 -6.79
N LYS A 63 -1.54 7.63 -7.58
CA LYS A 63 -1.00 7.59 -8.94
C LYS A 63 -1.64 8.65 -9.83
N ASN A 64 -2.95 8.80 -9.77
CA ASN A 64 -3.68 9.82 -10.51
C ASN A 64 -3.26 11.24 -10.08
N TRP A 65 -3.08 11.45 -8.79
CA TRP A 65 -2.59 12.72 -8.25
C TRP A 65 -1.18 13.04 -8.74
N ILE A 66 -0.28 12.05 -8.77
CA ILE A 66 1.09 12.21 -9.28
C ILE A 66 1.06 12.69 -10.72
N VAL A 67 0.31 12.03 -11.60
CA VAL A 67 0.22 12.38 -13.02
C VAL A 67 -0.33 13.79 -13.20
N ARG A 68 -1.41 14.13 -12.52
CA ARG A 68 -2.02 15.47 -12.59
C ARG A 68 -1.07 16.56 -12.10
N THR A 69 -0.37 16.31 -11.00
CA THR A 69 0.60 17.26 -10.42
C THR A 69 1.75 17.51 -11.39
N ILE A 70 2.29 16.46 -12.01
CA ILE A 70 3.37 16.58 -13.00
C ILE A 70 2.91 17.39 -14.20
N GLN A 71 1.74 17.08 -14.74
CA GLN A 71 1.20 17.80 -15.90
C GLN A 71 0.93 19.27 -15.61
N GLN A 72 0.37 19.57 -14.43
CA GLN A 72 0.11 20.93 -14.00
C GLN A 72 1.39 21.74 -13.83
N ASN A 73 2.41 21.15 -13.20
CA ASN A 73 3.69 21.81 -12.96
C ASN A 73 4.46 22.04 -14.25
N LYS A 74 4.35 21.15 -15.23
CA LYS A 74 4.91 21.35 -16.57
C LYS A 74 4.30 22.58 -17.25
N ARG A 75 3.00 22.78 -17.13
CA ARG A 75 2.30 23.96 -17.69
C ARG A 75 2.76 25.26 -17.05
N THR A 76 3.13 25.24 -15.76
CA THR A 76 3.60 26.42 -15.03
C THR A 76 5.11 26.62 -15.09
N HIS A 77 5.81 25.82 -15.89
CA HIS A 77 7.27 25.85 -16.10
C HIS A 77 8.10 25.68 -14.80
N ILE A 78 7.57 24.95 -13.84
CA ILE A 78 8.31 24.61 -12.62
C ILE A 78 9.40 23.57 -12.98
N ARG A 79 10.58 23.75 -12.38
CA ARG A 79 11.73 22.88 -12.65
C ARG A 79 11.43 21.44 -12.29
N LEU A 80 11.89 20.51 -13.14
CA LEU A 80 11.73 19.08 -12.93
C LEU A 80 12.21 18.61 -11.55
N ALA A 81 13.39 19.08 -11.11
CA ALA A 81 13.93 18.71 -9.80
C ALA A 81 12.99 19.07 -8.64
N ASP A 82 12.37 20.25 -8.71
CA ASP A 82 11.45 20.72 -7.67
C ASP A 82 10.15 19.89 -7.67
N VAL A 83 9.66 19.52 -8.83
CA VAL A 83 8.47 18.68 -8.99
C VAL A 83 8.72 17.29 -8.36
N VAL A 84 9.84 16.66 -8.71
CA VAL A 84 10.22 15.33 -8.21
C VAL A 84 10.38 15.37 -6.69
N ARG A 85 11.08 16.37 -6.18
CA ARG A 85 11.31 16.51 -4.73
C ARG A 85 10.00 16.71 -3.96
N GLY A 86 9.12 17.56 -4.46
CA GLY A 86 7.83 17.82 -3.82
C GLY A 86 6.94 16.58 -3.76
N ILE A 87 6.87 15.84 -4.86
CA ILE A 87 6.06 14.62 -4.94
C ILE A 87 6.64 13.51 -4.06
N CYS A 88 7.97 13.30 -4.09
CA CYS A 88 8.63 12.31 -3.22
C CYS A 88 8.37 12.60 -1.74
N THR A 89 8.42 13.88 -1.34
CA THR A 89 8.12 14.28 0.03
C THR A 89 6.71 13.84 0.45
N GLN A 90 5.72 14.02 -0.41
CA GLN A 90 4.36 13.59 -0.13
C GLN A 90 4.21 12.07 -0.10
N ILE A 91 4.85 11.36 -1.02
CA ILE A 91 4.85 9.89 -1.03
C ILE A 91 5.38 9.35 0.29
N LEU A 92 6.49 9.88 0.78
CA LEU A 92 7.12 9.43 2.03
C LEU A 92 6.32 9.78 3.27
N ARG A 93 5.40 10.75 3.20
CA ARG A 93 4.45 11.03 4.26
C ARG A 93 3.28 10.07 4.29
N LEU A 94 2.88 9.54 3.12
CA LEU A 94 1.70 8.70 2.96
C LEU A 94 2.01 7.20 2.99
N TYR A 95 3.20 6.81 2.59
CA TYR A 95 3.59 5.40 2.43
C TYR A 95 4.94 5.11 3.06
N GLU A 96 5.13 3.84 3.45
CA GLU A 96 6.37 3.33 4.02
C GLU A 96 6.82 2.07 3.27
N GLY A 97 8.11 1.74 3.35
CA GLY A 97 8.67 0.49 2.83
C GLY A 97 8.38 0.27 1.35
N GLU A 98 7.93 -0.94 1.02
CA GLU A 98 7.68 -1.34 -0.38
C GLU A 98 6.59 -0.50 -1.06
N ASP A 99 5.60 -0.03 -0.32
CA ASP A 99 4.55 0.82 -0.89
C ASP A 99 5.10 2.18 -1.31
N ALA A 100 6.00 2.76 -0.52
CA ALA A 100 6.69 4.01 -0.88
C ALA A 100 7.57 3.79 -2.11
N ILE A 101 8.30 2.68 -2.18
CA ILE A 101 9.14 2.34 -3.33
C ILE A 101 8.31 2.22 -4.59
N GLU A 102 7.17 1.54 -4.53
CA GLU A 102 6.23 1.42 -5.65
C GLU A 102 5.77 2.78 -6.17
N MET A 103 5.42 3.69 -5.27
CA MET A 103 4.97 5.03 -5.65
C MET A 103 6.10 5.89 -6.23
N ILE A 104 7.32 5.76 -5.71
CA ILE A 104 8.50 6.46 -6.25
C ILE A 104 8.85 5.94 -7.64
N ASP A 105 8.78 4.62 -7.88
CA ASP A 105 8.96 4.04 -9.21
C ASP A 105 7.91 4.57 -10.19
N TYR A 106 6.67 4.65 -9.77
CA TYR A 106 5.61 5.22 -10.59
C TYR A 106 5.86 6.69 -10.93
N LEU A 107 6.31 7.48 -9.96
CA LEU A 107 6.69 8.88 -10.17
C LEU A 107 7.79 9.00 -11.21
N GLU A 108 8.85 8.21 -11.10
CA GLU A 108 9.98 8.23 -12.02
C GLU A 108 9.54 7.96 -13.46
N ASN A 109 8.69 6.94 -13.65
CA ASN A 109 8.14 6.61 -14.96
C ASN A 109 7.23 7.72 -15.51
N ALA A 110 6.39 8.30 -14.67
CA ALA A 110 5.50 9.38 -15.05
C ALA A 110 6.26 10.64 -15.47
N VAL A 111 7.33 10.98 -14.74
CA VAL A 111 8.20 12.12 -15.05
C VAL A 111 8.90 11.91 -16.40
N SER A 112 9.43 10.72 -16.66
CA SER A 112 10.11 10.42 -17.93
C SER A 112 9.15 10.52 -19.13
N ASN A 113 7.86 10.25 -18.93
CA ASN A 113 6.85 10.33 -19.99
C ASN A 113 6.39 11.78 -20.27
N VAL A 114 6.32 12.62 -19.23
CA VAL A 114 5.80 14.00 -19.37
C VAL A 114 6.91 15.00 -19.66
N TYR A 115 8.06 14.87 -19.01
CA TYR A 115 9.22 15.75 -19.17
C TYR A 115 10.30 15.06 -20.03
N VAL A 116 9.93 14.51 -21.18
CA VAL A 116 10.85 13.71 -22.00
C VAL A 116 12.19 14.40 -22.25
N PHE A 117 12.16 15.65 -22.69
CA PHE A 117 13.40 16.40 -22.99
C PHE A 117 14.20 16.67 -21.71
N ASP A 118 13.57 17.23 -20.69
CA ASP A 118 14.23 17.55 -19.42
C ASP A 118 14.75 16.32 -18.72
N TYR A 119 13.99 15.23 -18.79
CA TYR A 119 14.43 13.94 -18.22
C TYR A 119 15.68 13.41 -18.94
N CYS A 120 15.72 13.46 -20.27
CA CYS A 120 16.92 13.03 -21.02
C CYS A 120 18.15 13.85 -20.66
N GLN A 121 17.99 15.15 -20.36
CA GLN A 121 19.10 16.02 -19.92
C GLN A 121 19.52 15.75 -18.47
N ASN A 122 18.57 15.41 -17.58
CA ASN A 122 18.77 15.34 -16.15
C ASN A 122 18.48 13.94 -15.57
N SER A 123 18.41 12.91 -16.41
CA SER A 123 18.01 11.56 -15.99
C SER A 123 18.87 11.00 -14.85
N THR A 124 20.20 11.21 -14.90
CA THR A 124 21.10 10.74 -13.84
C THR A 124 20.76 11.37 -12.49
N THR A 125 20.49 12.68 -12.47
CA THR A 125 20.13 13.40 -11.24
C THR A 125 18.78 12.90 -10.69
N VAL A 126 17.77 12.72 -11.56
CA VAL A 126 16.45 12.21 -11.16
C VAL A 126 16.56 10.79 -10.63
N VAL A 127 17.25 9.91 -11.35
CA VAL A 127 17.47 8.50 -10.94
C VAL A 127 18.18 8.43 -9.60
N ASN A 128 19.27 9.17 -9.43
CA ASN A 128 20.02 9.18 -8.17
C ASN A 128 19.17 9.68 -7.00
N TYR A 129 18.37 10.72 -7.21
CA TYR A 129 17.49 11.22 -6.19
C TYR A 129 16.41 10.18 -5.81
N CYS A 130 15.75 9.58 -6.79
CA CYS A 130 14.75 8.56 -6.57
C CYS A 130 15.33 7.33 -5.86
N GLU A 131 16.52 6.88 -6.25
CA GLU A 131 17.20 5.76 -5.58
C GLU A 131 17.54 6.08 -4.13
N ALA A 132 17.98 7.30 -3.83
CA ALA A 132 18.24 7.73 -2.46
C ALA A 132 16.96 7.71 -1.61
N GLN A 133 15.83 8.13 -2.17
CA GLN A 133 14.55 8.11 -1.48
C GLN A 133 14.04 6.67 -1.26
N LYS A 134 14.23 5.79 -2.24
CA LYS A 134 13.90 4.37 -2.10
C LYS A 134 14.73 3.71 -1.00
N ASP A 135 16.03 4.02 -0.93
CA ASP A 135 16.91 3.51 0.13
C ASP A 135 16.45 3.97 1.51
N PHE A 136 16.04 5.23 1.61
CA PHE A 136 15.46 5.76 2.85
C PHE A 136 14.21 4.97 3.25
N ALA A 137 13.32 4.68 2.30
CA ALA A 137 12.11 3.91 2.54
C ALA A 137 12.42 2.46 2.96
N ARG A 138 13.42 1.82 2.35
CA ARG A 138 13.85 0.44 2.69
C ARG A 138 14.37 0.31 4.11
N LYS A 139 15.01 1.34 4.64
CA LYS A 139 15.56 1.32 5.99
C LYS A 139 14.50 1.34 7.08
N GLY A 140 13.24 1.55 6.71
CA GLY A 140 12.11 1.40 7.62
C GLY A 140 12.12 2.35 8.81
N VAL A 141 12.59 3.50 8.62
CA VAL A 141 12.74 4.50 9.67
C VAL A 141 11.40 5.07 10.09
#